data_02de007167fbd714694ea331adb3b4aa
#
_entry.id   02de007167fbd714694ea331adb3b4aa
#
_cell.length_a   1.000
_cell.length_b   1.000
_cell.length_c   1.000
_cell.angle_alpha   90.00
_cell.angle_beta   90.00
_cell.angle_gamma   90.00
#
_symmetry.space_group_name_H-M   'P 1'
#
loop_
_entity.id
_entity.type
_entity.pdbx_description
1 polymer ?
#
loop_
_entity_poly.entity_id
_entity_poly.type
_entity_poly.pdbx_seq_one_letter_code
_entity_poly.pdbx_strand_id
1 'polypeptide(L)'
;MNIILNSYCNLTCNYCFADEYMEETVKTPGKSMEYDYFKNEFLPKIKNAPIINFMGGEPTLHPQFNDIFQNTYDNILPYSHLSVFTNGLMPEKVLDLLLKVASPKGAHSKDINFAILLNWQTRENISEKNHMRCKEVAERMLRVNGFSVTFSINLYSKDQDLEKQCEEIDQVYQNAGLPRDKQYK
;
A
#
# COMPACT_ATOMS: atom_id res chain seq x y z
N MET A 1 14.44 3.48 -1.36
CA MET A 1 14.12 4.88 -0.94
C MET A 1 12.66 4.93 -0.49
N ASN A 2 12.38 5.52 0.66
CA ASN A 2 11.03 5.75 1.14
C ASN A 2 10.61 7.18 0.82
N ILE A 3 9.43 7.34 0.21
CA ILE A 3 8.88 8.63 -0.20
C ILE A 3 7.57 8.83 0.56
N ILE A 4 7.54 9.84 1.40
CA ILE A 4 6.35 10.25 2.14
C ILE A 4 5.55 11.20 1.25
N LEU A 5 4.39 10.75 0.75
CA LEU A 5 3.56 11.53 -0.15
C LEU A 5 2.67 12.55 0.58
N ASN A 6 2.18 12.17 1.74
CA ASN A 6 1.30 12.99 2.57
C ASN A 6 1.41 12.59 4.04
N SER A 7 0.92 13.45 4.91
CA SER A 7 0.77 13.18 6.34
C SER A 7 -0.67 12.77 6.73
N TYR A 8 -1.62 12.80 5.81
CA TYR A 8 -3.01 12.44 6.05
C TYR A 8 -3.21 10.92 6.08
N CYS A 9 -4.00 10.44 7.05
CA CYS A 9 -4.42 9.04 7.15
C CYS A 9 -5.91 8.97 7.51
N ASN A 10 -6.59 7.94 7.05
CA ASN A 10 -7.97 7.63 7.43
C ASN A 10 -8.09 6.68 8.62
N LEU A 11 -6.97 6.36 9.28
CA LEU A 11 -6.90 5.60 10.51
C LEU A 11 -6.13 6.36 11.60
N THR A 12 -6.41 6.01 12.85
CA THR A 12 -5.72 6.52 14.06
C THR A 12 -5.19 5.33 14.86
N CYS A 13 -4.23 4.61 14.28
CA CYS A 13 -3.65 3.43 14.92
C CYS A 13 -2.86 3.83 16.16
N ASN A 14 -3.13 3.21 17.30
CA ASN A 14 -2.48 3.49 18.59
C ASN A 14 -0.96 3.16 18.65
N TYR A 15 -0.47 2.45 17.64
CA TYR A 15 0.94 2.08 17.47
C TYR A 15 1.62 2.85 16.34
N CYS A 16 0.98 3.87 15.79
CA CYS A 16 1.50 4.61 14.65
C CYS A 16 2.76 5.39 15.06
N PHE A 17 3.91 4.99 14.53
CA PHE A 17 5.16 5.69 14.79
C PHE A 17 5.17 7.14 14.31
N ALA A 18 4.24 7.47 13.41
CA ALA A 18 4.10 8.81 12.86
C ALA A 18 3.22 9.72 13.73
N ASP A 19 2.57 9.18 14.78
CA ASP A 19 1.63 9.92 15.62
C ASP A 19 2.31 11.08 16.35
N GLU A 20 3.51 10.87 16.87
CA GLU A 20 4.32 11.91 17.51
C GLU A 20 4.70 13.07 16.55
N TYR A 21 4.81 12.77 15.27
CA TYR A 21 5.19 13.75 14.23
C TYR A 21 3.98 14.30 13.46
N MET A 22 2.80 13.71 13.65
CA MET A 22 1.59 14.01 12.88
C MET A 22 0.42 14.52 13.74
N GLU A 23 0.65 14.78 15.04
CA GLU A 23 -0.41 15.24 15.97
C GLU A 23 -1.24 16.43 15.45
N GLU A 24 -0.62 17.33 14.69
CA GLU A 24 -1.32 18.46 14.05
C GLU A 24 -1.87 18.14 12.66
N THR A 25 -1.44 17.04 12.04
CA THR A 25 -1.65 16.80 10.60
C THR A 25 -2.64 15.68 10.28
N VAL A 26 -2.90 14.77 11.20
CA VAL A 26 -3.90 13.70 11.00
C VAL A 26 -5.33 14.24 10.88
N LYS A 27 -5.59 15.44 11.42
CA LYS A 27 -6.92 16.09 11.41
C LYS A 27 -7.05 17.22 10.40
N THR A 28 -5.97 17.65 9.79
CA THR A 28 -5.98 18.67 8.75
C THR A 28 -5.57 18.03 7.42
N PRO A 29 -6.13 18.42 6.26
CA PRO A 29 -5.59 18.07 4.95
C PRO A 29 -4.19 18.69 4.86
N GLY A 30 -3.28 18.03 5.54
CA GLY A 30 -1.95 18.55 5.81
C GLY A 30 -1.06 18.41 4.61
N LYS A 31 0.16 18.67 4.79
CA LYS A 31 1.24 18.74 3.83
C LYS A 31 1.29 17.50 2.94
N SER A 32 0.80 17.65 1.73
CA SER A 32 0.95 16.68 0.65
C SER A 32 2.08 17.14 -0.27
N MET A 33 2.80 16.21 -0.87
CA MET A 33 3.79 16.52 -1.88
C MET A 33 3.08 17.09 -3.11
N GLU A 34 3.42 18.29 -3.51
CA GLU A 34 2.84 18.90 -4.72
C GLU A 34 3.28 18.11 -5.97
N TYR A 35 2.32 17.81 -6.86
CA TYR A 35 2.58 17.00 -8.05
C TYR A 35 3.60 17.62 -8.99
N ASP A 36 3.52 18.92 -9.23
CA ASP A 36 4.46 19.62 -10.12
C ASP A 36 5.88 19.60 -9.57
N TYR A 37 6.05 19.78 -8.26
CA TYR A 37 7.34 19.60 -7.60
C TYR A 37 7.83 18.15 -7.70
N PHE A 38 6.94 17.17 -7.44
CA PHE A 38 7.29 15.76 -7.59
C PHE A 38 7.78 15.45 -8.99
N LYS A 39 7.03 15.84 -10.02
CA LYS A 39 7.30 15.54 -11.41
C LYS A 39 8.57 16.22 -11.93
N ASN A 40 8.73 17.50 -11.65
CA ASN A 40 9.74 18.33 -12.28
C ASN A 40 11.07 18.37 -11.52
N GLU A 41 11.01 18.27 -10.18
CA GLU A 41 12.18 18.43 -9.33
C GLU A 41 12.61 17.13 -8.64
N PHE A 42 11.66 16.32 -8.17
CA PHE A 42 11.95 15.17 -7.33
C PHE A 42 12.19 13.89 -8.15
N LEU A 43 11.25 13.54 -9.03
CA LEU A 43 11.32 12.31 -9.83
C LEU A 43 12.60 12.22 -10.69
N PRO A 44 13.10 13.29 -11.34
CA PRO A 44 14.36 13.22 -12.07
C PRO A 44 15.56 12.81 -11.23
N LYS A 45 15.55 13.11 -9.94
CA LYS A 45 16.63 12.77 -8.99
C LYS A 45 16.56 11.32 -8.51
N ILE A 46 15.36 10.74 -8.50
CA ILE A 46 15.11 9.39 -7.93
C ILE A 46 14.88 8.30 -8.98
N LYS A 47 14.69 8.64 -10.24
CA LYS A 47 14.33 7.68 -11.31
C LYS A 47 15.32 6.51 -11.47
N ASN A 48 16.55 6.68 -11.01
CA ASN A 48 17.58 5.64 -11.03
C ASN A 48 17.67 4.85 -9.71
N ALA A 49 16.78 5.11 -8.74
CA ALA A 49 16.77 4.37 -7.50
C ALA A 49 16.31 2.93 -7.73
N PRO A 50 17.04 1.92 -7.21
CA PRO A 50 16.67 0.52 -7.42
C PRO A 50 15.41 0.11 -6.65
N ILE A 51 15.07 0.85 -5.59
CA ILE A 51 13.90 0.58 -4.74
C ILE A 51 13.23 1.91 -4.40
N ILE A 52 11.94 2.02 -4.72
CA ILE A 52 11.09 3.17 -4.39
C ILE A 52 9.87 2.65 -3.63
N ASN A 53 9.64 3.18 -2.44
CA ASN A 53 8.49 2.85 -1.60
C ASN A 53 7.66 4.09 -1.37
N PHE A 54 6.41 4.08 -1.77
CA PHE A 54 5.45 5.12 -1.40
C PHE A 54 4.88 4.85 -0.02
N MET A 55 5.00 5.84 0.83
CA MET A 55 4.57 5.86 2.22
C MET A 55 3.89 7.18 2.56
N GLY A 56 3.44 7.31 3.79
CA GLY A 56 2.86 8.53 4.32
C GLY A 56 2.05 8.22 5.57
N GLY A 57 1.02 9.00 5.85
CA GLY A 57 -0.09 8.54 6.65
C GLY A 57 -0.76 7.38 5.92
N GLU A 58 -1.62 7.69 4.97
CA GLU A 58 -2.07 6.72 3.94
C GLU A 58 -1.77 7.31 2.55
N PRO A 59 -0.76 6.81 1.82
CA PRO A 59 -0.32 7.42 0.56
C PRO A 59 -1.39 7.40 -0.52
N THR A 60 -2.27 6.40 -0.51
CA THR A 60 -3.34 6.23 -1.51
C THR A 60 -4.45 7.29 -1.39
N LEU A 61 -4.46 8.06 -0.30
CA LEU A 61 -5.35 9.20 -0.11
C LEU A 61 -4.79 10.50 -0.67
N HIS A 62 -3.56 10.51 -1.17
CA HIS A 62 -3.01 11.68 -1.83
C HIS A 62 -3.89 12.07 -3.04
N PRO A 63 -4.32 13.34 -3.18
CA PRO A 63 -5.25 13.74 -4.25
C PRO A 63 -4.80 13.36 -5.66
N GLN A 64 -3.49 13.41 -5.90
CA GLN A 64 -2.85 13.12 -7.19
C GLN A 64 -2.01 11.83 -7.14
N PHE A 65 -2.39 10.87 -6.27
CA PHE A 65 -1.67 9.60 -6.15
C PHE A 65 -1.53 8.89 -7.50
N ASN A 66 -2.60 8.83 -8.27
CA ASN A 66 -2.58 8.14 -9.56
C ASN A 66 -1.56 8.75 -10.54
N ASP A 67 -1.47 10.08 -10.58
CA ASP A 67 -0.53 10.77 -11.46
C ASP A 67 0.92 10.56 -10.99
N ILE A 68 1.17 10.67 -9.68
CA ILE A 68 2.47 10.42 -9.06
C ILE A 68 2.92 8.99 -9.33
N PHE A 69 2.04 8.03 -9.05
CA PHE A 69 2.32 6.61 -9.23
C PHE A 69 2.62 6.28 -10.70
N GLN A 70 1.74 6.71 -11.61
CA GLN A 70 1.91 6.44 -13.04
C GLN A 70 3.20 7.08 -13.59
N ASN A 71 3.47 8.34 -13.24
CA ASN A 71 4.73 9.00 -13.66
C ASN A 71 5.96 8.29 -13.12
N THR A 72 5.91 7.80 -11.87
CA THR A 72 7.03 7.02 -11.32
C THR A 72 7.20 5.74 -12.10
N TYR A 73 6.14 4.96 -12.26
CA TYR A 73 6.15 3.68 -12.98
C TYR A 73 6.71 3.83 -14.40
N ASP A 74 6.33 4.89 -15.11
CA ASP A 74 6.75 5.15 -16.49
C ASP A 74 8.21 5.60 -16.63
N ASN A 75 8.81 6.15 -15.58
CA ASN A 75 10.12 6.80 -15.63
C ASN A 75 11.24 6.08 -14.86
N ILE A 76 10.95 5.14 -13.94
CA ILE A 76 11.98 4.38 -13.25
C ILE A 76 12.63 3.35 -14.15
N LEU A 77 13.82 2.89 -13.77
CA LEU A 77 14.56 1.90 -14.54
C LEU A 77 13.88 0.54 -14.56
N PRO A 78 14.03 -0.25 -15.62
CA PRO A 78 13.67 -1.67 -15.62
C PRO A 78 14.33 -2.40 -14.43
N TYR A 79 13.64 -3.42 -13.91
CA TYR A 79 14.06 -4.21 -12.74
C TYR A 79 14.10 -3.46 -11.40
N SER A 80 13.67 -2.19 -11.37
CA SER A 80 13.46 -1.49 -10.10
C SER A 80 12.29 -2.10 -9.32
N HIS A 81 12.35 -1.97 -7.99
CA HIS A 81 11.23 -2.30 -7.11
C HIS A 81 10.41 -1.06 -6.82
N LEU A 82 9.12 -1.13 -7.08
CA LEU A 82 8.14 -0.10 -6.73
C LEU A 82 7.14 -0.69 -5.75
N SER A 83 7.03 -0.09 -4.57
CA SER A 83 6.11 -0.57 -3.54
C SER A 83 5.18 0.53 -3.04
N VAL A 84 3.98 0.13 -2.64
CA VAL A 84 3.02 0.99 -1.94
C VAL A 84 2.71 0.38 -0.58
N PHE A 85 2.99 1.13 0.48
CA PHE A 85 2.61 0.78 1.85
C PHE A 85 1.25 1.37 2.13
N THR A 86 0.26 0.53 2.42
CA THR A 86 -1.13 0.97 2.58
C THR A 86 -1.86 0.21 3.68
N ASN A 87 -2.85 0.84 4.27
CA ASN A 87 -3.78 0.20 5.19
C ASN A 87 -4.96 -0.51 4.49
N GLY A 88 -5.01 -0.46 3.15
CA GLY A 88 -6.05 -1.10 2.34
C GLY A 88 -7.37 -0.31 2.21
N LEU A 89 -7.52 0.82 2.89
CA LEU A 89 -8.72 1.66 2.81
C LEU A 89 -8.58 2.75 1.75
N MET A 90 -8.24 2.34 0.55
CA MET A 90 -7.99 3.23 -0.58
C MET A 90 -9.26 3.55 -1.39
N PRO A 91 -9.26 4.70 -2.12
CA PRO A 91 -10.30 5.01 -3.10
C PRO A 91 -10.34 3.98 -4.24
N GLU A 92 -11.52 3.67 -4.76
CA GLU A 92 -11.70 2.69 -5.84
C GLU A 92 -10.84 3.00 -7.07
N LYS A 93 -10.78 4.27 -7.49
CA LYS A 93 -9.94 4.71 -8.62
C LYS A 93 -8.44 4.39 -8.45
N VAL A 94 -7.95 4.36 -7.21
CA VAL A 94 -6.57 4.00 -6.90
C VAL A 94 -6.41 2.49 -6.96
N LEU A 95 -7.34 1.74 -6.38
CA LEU A 95 -7.35 0.29 -6.46
C LEU A 95 -7.35 -0.19 -7.91
N ASP A 96 -8.20 0.39 -8.78
CA ASP A 96 -8.26 0.03 -10.20
C ASP A 96 -6.92 0.27 -10.92
N LEU A 97 -6.22 1.37 -10.62
CA LEU A 97 -4.88 1.62 -11.15
C LEU A 97 -3.89 0.55 -10.72
N LEU A 98 -3.85 0.25 -9.40
CA LEU A 98 -2.92 -0.74 -8.86
C LEU A 98 -3.19 -2.14 -9.40
N LEU A 99 -4.45 -2.55 -9.54
CA LEU A 99 -4.85 -3.82 -10.16
C LEU A 99 -4.41 -3.89 -11.63
N LYS A 100 -4.57 -2.79 -12.39
CA LYS A 100 -4.13 -2.71 -13.78
C LYS A 100 -2.62 -2.90 -13.91
N VAL A 101 -1.83 -2.26 -13.05
CA VAL A 101 -0.37 -2.36 -13.07
C VAL A 101 0.10 -3.74 -12.61
N ALA A 102 -0.53 -4.33 -11.60
CA ALA A 102 -0.22 -5.66 -11.10
C ALA A 102 -0.56 -6.78 -12.09
N SER A 103 -1.44 -6.52 -13.07
CA SER A 103 -1.88 -7.55 -14.01
C SER A 103 -0.74 -7.98 -14.95
N PRO A 104 -0.45 -9.30 -15.09
CA PRO A 104 0.54 -9.81 -16.03
C PRO A 104 0.27 -9.45 -17.50
N LYS A 105 -0.97 -9.12 -17.81
CA LYS A 105 -1.42 -8.67 -19.15
C LYS A 105 -1.49 -7.15 -19.28
N GLY A 106 -1.12 -6.42 -18.23
CA GLY A 106 -1.06 -4.96 -18.26
C GLY A 106 -0.16 -4.50 -19.40
N ALA A 107 -0.62 -3.53 -20.18
CA ALA A 107 0.04 -3.00 -21.38
C ALA A 107 1.41 -2.33 -21.12
N HIS A 108 1.91 -2.40 -19.92
CA HIS A 108 3.17 -1.82 -19.49
C HIS A 108 4.20 -2.93 -19.33
N SER A 109 4.86 -3.25 -20.45
CA SER A 109 5.92 -4.25 -20.57
C SER A 109 7.25 -3.84 -19.91
N LYS A 110 7.23 -2.99 -18.89
CA LYS A 110 8.42 -2.74 -18.08
C LYS A 110 8.57 -3.85 -17.08
N ASP A 111 9.75 -4.45 -17.03
CA ASP A 111 10.15 -5.44 -16.03
C ASP A 111 10.35 -4.76 -14.65
N ILE A 112 9.28 -4.19 -14.10
CA ILE A 112 9.27 -3.55 -12.78
C ILE A 112 8.68 -4.52 -11.78
N ASN A 113 9.38 -4.76 -10.69
CA ASN A 113 8.90 -5.54 -9.56
C ASN A 113 7.96 -4.67 -8.72
N PHE A 114 6.65 -4.77 -8.97
CA PHE A 114 5.65 -4.05 -8.22
C PHE A 114 5.17 -4.87 -7.02
N ALA A 115 5.07 -4.23 -5.85
CA ALA A 115 4.54 -4.85 -4.63
C ALA A 115 3.61 -3.92 -3.85
N ILE A 116 2.59 -4.51 -3.24
CA ILE A 116 1.74 -3.85 -2.25
C ILE A 116 2.11 -4.43 -0.88
N LEU A 117 2.50 -3.56 0.04
CA LEU A 117 2.65 -3.92 1.45
C LEU A 117 1.39 -3.49 2.19
N LEU A 118 0.51 -4.44 2.40
CA LEU A 118 -0.76 -4.23 3.08
C LEU A 118 -0.57 -4.37 4.58
N ASN A 119 -0.71 -3.26 5.30
CA ASN A 119 -0.65 -3.26 6.74
C ASN A 119 -1.97 -3.83 7.30
N TRP A 120 -1.92 -5.10 7.73
CA TRP A 120 -3.10 -5.81 8.23
C TRP A 120 -3.52 -5.29 9.59
N GLN A 121 -4.74 -4.76 9.66
CA GLN A 121 -5.29 -4.16 10.86
C GLN A 121 -6.14 -5.16 11.65
N THR A 122 -5.99 -5.14 12.97
CA THR A 122 -6.87 -5.92 13.85
C THR A 122 -8.27 -5.29 13.92
N ARG A 123 -9.27 -6.09 14.25
CA ARG A 123 -10.65 -5.61 14.49
C ARG A 123 -10.77 -4.64 15.66
N GLU A 124 -9.77 -4.60 16.54
CA GLU A 124 -9.71 -3.67 17.65
C GLU A 124 -9.32 -2.25 17.20
N ASN A 125 -8.57 -2.16 16.10
CA ASN A 125 -8.06 -0.89 15.59
C ASN A 125 -8.95 -0.25 14.52
N ILE A 126 -9.83 -1.03 13.88
CA ILE A 126 -10.70 -0.52 12.82
C ILE A 126 -12.12 -1.07 12.94
N SER A 127 -13.10 -0.31 12.41
CA SER A 127 -14.49 -0.76 12.38
C SER A 127 -14.66 -2.03 11.52
N GLU A 128 -15.68 -2.84 11.83
CA GLU A 128 -16.02 -4.05 11.04
C GLU A 128 -16.18 -3.72 9.54
N LYS A 129 -16.82 -2.61 9.21
CA LYS A 129 -16.97 -2.14 7.82
C LYS A 129 -15.61 -1.95 7.14
N ASN A 130 -14.67 -1.30 7.82
CA ASN A 130 -13.34 -1.06 7.30
C ASN A 130 -12.54 -2.35 7.19
N HIS A 131 -12.67 -3.24 8.16
CA HIS A 131 -12.03 -4.55 8.12
C HIS A 131 -12.51 -5.38 6.92
N MET A 132 -13.81 -5.42 6.68
CA MET A 132 -14.38 -6.08 5.50
C MET A 132 -13.87 -5.46 4.18
N ARG A 133 -13.72 -4.13 4.14
CA ARG A 133 -13.15 -3.45 2.96
C ARG A 133 -11.70 -3.83 2.74
N CYS A 134 -10.87 -3.89 3.79
CA CYS A 134 -9.47 -4.35 3.68
C CYS A 134 -9.39 -5.78 3.12
N LYS A 135 -10.26 -6.69 3.60
CA LYS A 135 -10.35 -8.06 3.08
C LYS A 135 -10.69 -8.09 1.60
N GLU A 136 -11.73 -7.36 1.19
CA GLU A 136 -12.13 -7.26 -0.22
C GLU A 136 -10.99 -6.76 -1.11
N VAL A 137 -10.32 -5.69 -0.69
CA VAL A 137 -9.18 -5.11 -1.43
C VAL A 137 -8.05 -6.13 -1.55
N ALA A 138 -7.69 -6.80 -0.44
CA ALA A 138 -6.65 -7.82 -0.43
C ALA A 138 -7.00 -8.99 -1.37
N GLU A 139 -8.22 -9.52 -1.31
CA GLU A 139 -8.67 -10.60 -2.18
C GLU A 139 -8.65 -10.20 -3.66
N ARG A 140 -9.09 -9.00 -4.01
CA ARG A 140 -9.03 -8.50 -5.40
C ARG A 140 -7.59 -8.41 -5.90
N MET A 141 -6.67 -7.91 -5.09
CA MET A 141 -5.25 -7.82 -5.44
C MET A 141 -4.62 -9.21 -5.61
N LEU A 142 -4.88 -10.12 -4.69
CA LEU A 142 -4.36 -11.50 -4.74
C LEU A 142 -4.86 -12.26 -5.99
N ARG A 143 -6.12 -12.07 -6.39
CA ARG A 143 -6.67 -12.70 -7.61
C ARG A 143 -5.98 -12.23 -8.89
N VAL A 144 -5.52 -10.99 -8.92
CA VAL A 144 -4.84 -10.43 -10.11
C VAL A 144 -3.39 -10.90 -10.17
N ASN A 145 -2.66 -10.74 -9.06
CA ASN A 145 -1.27 -11.14 -8.97
C ASN A 145 -0.85 -11.36 -7.53
N GLY A 146 -1.07 -12.58 -7.02
CA GLY A 146 -0.89 -12.91 -5.62
C GLY A 146 0.52 -12.64 -5.07
N PHE A 147 1.56 -12.71 -5.90
CA PHE A 147 2.94 -12.46 -5.44
C PHE A 147 3.27 -10.97 -5.24
N SER A 148 2.43 -10.07 -5.74
CA SER A 148 2.62 -8.63 -5.53
C SER A 148 2.00 -8.11 -4.22
N VAL A 149 1.40 -8.98 -3.41
CA VAL A 149 0.80 -8.59 -2.11
C VAL A 149 1.56 -9.22 -0.96
N THR A 150 2.04 -8.37 -0.06
CA THR A 150 2.67 -8.77 1.20
C THR A 150 1.87 -8.21 2.36
N PHE A 151 1.49 -9.07 3.29
CA PHE A 151 0.83 -8.64 4.52
C PHE A 151 1.87 -8.28 5.57
N SER A 152 1.69 -7.14 6.22
CA SER A 152 2.49 -6.68 7.34
C SER A 152 1.63 -6.63 8.59
N ILE A 153 2.05 -7.31 9.65
CA ILE A 153 1.42 -7.29 10.96
C ILE A 153 2.32 -6.48 11.91
N ASN A 154 1.76 -5.44 12.52
CA ASN A 154 2.50 -4.67 13.53
C ASN A 154 2.35 -5.34 14.89
N LEU A 155 3.48 -5.59 15.54
CA LEU A 155 3.56 -6.14 16.89
C LEU A 155 3.66 -5.00 17.89
N TYR A 156 2.56 -4.63 18.51
CA TYR A 156 2.48 -3.48 19.43
C TYR A 156 2.03 -3.87 20.85
N SER A 157 1.54 -5.09 21.05
CA SER A 157 1.12 -5.59 22.36
C SER A 157 1.45 -7.07 22.50
N LYS A 158 1.82 -7.50 23.70
CA LYS A 158 1.99 -8.92 24.05
C LYS A 158 0.67 -9.69 24.09
N ASP A 159 -0.45 -8.97 24.22
CA ASP A 159 -1.79 -9.55 24.29
C ASP A 159 -2.47 -9.63 22.90
N GLN A 160 -1.73 -9.25 21.86
CA GLN A 160 -2.21 -9.31 20.48
C GLN A 160 -2.35 -10.75 20.02
N ASP A 161 -3.54 -11.11 19.52
CA ASP A 161 -3.85 -12.44 19.00
C ASP A 161 -3.30 -12.58 17.57
N LEU A 162 -2.02 -12.97 17.48
CA LEU A 162 -1.33 -13.18 16.20
C LEU A 162 -1.85 -14.40 15.44
N GLU A 163 -2.27 -15.46 16.16
CA GLU A 163 -2.78 -16.67 15.55
C GLU A 163 -4.05 -16.35 14.77
N LYS A 164 -4.98 -15.63 15.38
CA LYS A 164 -6.21 -15.17 14.74
C LYS A 164 -5.94 -14.27 13.54
N GLN A 165 -4.95 -13.37 13.61
CA GLN A 165 -4.59 -12.52 12.46
C GLN A 165 -4.05 -13.35 11.30
N CYS A 166 -3.20 -14.34 11.59
CA CYS A 166 -2.70 -15.26 10.58
C CYS A 166 -3.82 -16.08 9.94
N GLU A 167 -4.77 -16.57 10.74
CA GLU A 167 -5.95 -17.29 10.24
C GLU A 167 -6.82 -16.41 9.33
N GLU A 168 -7.01 -15.16 9.69
CA GLU A 168 -7.75 -14.20 8.87
C GLU A 168 -7.06 -13.95 7.52
N ILE A 169 -5.73 -13.82 7.51
CA ILE A 169 -4.92 -13.67 6.29
C ILE A 169 -5.00 -14.96 5.45
N ASP A 170 -4.87 -16.14 6.08
CA ASP A 170 -5.04 -17.43 5.40
C ASP A 170 -6.41 -17.53 4.72
N GLN A 171 -7.47 -17.07 5.39
CA GLN A 171 -8.82 -17.03 4.79
C GLN A 171 -8.89 -16.10 3.58
N VAL A 172 -8.21 -14.96 3.61
CA VAL A 172 -8.13 -14.04 2.46
C VAL A 172 -7.46 -14.72 1.27
N TYR A 173 -6.36 -15.45 1.47
CA TYR A 173 -5.72 -16.25 0.42
C TYR A 173 -6.65 -17.32 -0.15
N GLN A 174 -7.34 -18.07 0.71
CA GLN A 174 -8.30 -19.10 0.30
C GLN A 174 -9.43 -18.50 -0.54
N ASN A 175 -10.01 -17.38 -0.09
CA ASN A 175 -11.07 -16.68 -0.80
C ASN A 175 -10.60 -16.14 -2.17
N ALA A 176 -9.31 -15.82 -2.29
CA ALA A 176 -8.70 -15.42 -3.56
C ALA A 176 -8.42 -16.61 -4.49
N GLY A 177 -8.61 -17.84 -4.04
CA GLY A 177 -8.35 -19.06 -4.80
C GLY A 177 -6.88 -19.47 -4.85
N LEU A 178 -6.06 -18.99 -3.91
CA LEU A 178 -4.65 -19.34 -3.81
C LEU A 178 -4.45 -20.49 -2.79
N PRO A 179 -3.82 -21.60 -3.18
CA PRO A 179 -3.56 -22.70 -2.28
C PRO A 179 -2.60 -22.29 -1.15
N ARG A 180 -2.81 -22.82 0.05
CA ARG A 180 -2.00 -22.54 1.24
C ARG A 180 -0.51 -22.89 1.07
N ASP A 181 -0.21 -23.92 0.31
CA ASP A 181 1.14 -24.41 0.01
C ASP A 181 1.98 -23.43 -0.86
N LYS A 182 1.33 -22.45 -1.49
CA LYS A 182 1.99 -21.42 -2.30
C LYS A 182 2.20 -20.10 -1.55
N GLN A 183 1.71 -19.98 -0.33
CA GLN A 183 1.73 -18.73 0.46
C GLN A 183 3.10 -18.42 1.06
N TYR A 184 4.01 -19.40 1.17
CA TYR A 184 5.29 -19.29 1.89
C TYR A 184 6.53 -19.53 1.00
N LYS A 185 6.49 -19.03 -0.20
CA LYS A 185 7.69 -19.08 -1.07
C LYS A 185 8.36 -17.73 -1.18
#